data_d9d6ab1bf34016aa18560c0b37e28692
#
_entry.id   d9d6ab1bf34016aa18560c0b37e28692
#
_cell.length_a   1.000
_cell.length_b   1.000
_cell.length_c   1.000
_cell.angle_alpha   90.00
_cell.angle_beta   90.00
_cell.angle_gamma   90.00
#
_symmetry.space_group_name_H-M   'P 1'
#
loop_
_entity.id
_entity.type
_entity.pdbx_description
1 polymer ?
#
loop_
_entity_poly.entity_id
_entity_poly.type
_entity_poly.pdbx_seq_one_letter_code
_entity_poly.pdbx_strand_id
1 'polypeptide(L)'
;MFGYVTIYQKDLDNAAMDCYQAYYCGLCQSLGRKYGTAARMALSYDMTFAALLLTALYDPPTQISQGRCAPHPLRTRPRAVNEFTDYAADMTVVLAYYNYLDDWQDDHKRSRLQLAKQLEPHLENIRRQWPRQCEAIHTKLDELNRLESANSTDLDALCNAFGALLGAVFSPREDFWSPALTQMGRGLGGFIYLMDAYDDLKKDTRHGSFNALAATKQAFGSDTAGFEARCRELLTQQMALCAQNFELLPILKDTPEGQLLHNTIYAGVWSKYALVKATRTPRKGKPNE
;
A
#
# COMPACT_ATOMS: atom_id res chain seq x y z
N MET A 1 -0.57 -5.54 -6.22
CA MET A 1 -0.78 -5.55 -4.75
C MET A 1 -0.81 -4.17 -4.09
N PHE A 2 -0.23 -3.08 -4.59
CA PHE A 2 -0.25 -1.74 -3.97
C PHE A 2 -1.16 -0.76 -4.74
N GLY A 3 -1.49 0.40 -4.12
CA GLY A 3 -2.27 1.46 -4.74
C GLY A 3 -3.71 1.59 -4.23
N TYR A 4 -4.01 0.95 -3.09
CA TYR A 4 -5.31 1.02 -2.45
C TYR A 4 -5.40 2.11 -1.37
N VAL A 5 -4.26 2.57 -0.83
CA VAL A 5 -4.19 3.60 0.22
C VAL A 5 -4.10 4.98 -0.44
N THR A 6 -5.24 5.53 -0.81
CA THR A 6 -5.32 6.80 -1.54
C THR A 6 -6.10 7.85 -0.75
N ILE A 7 -5.89 9.12 -1.07
CA ILE A 7 -6.68 10.23 -0.52
C ILE A 7 -8.04 10.36 -1.22
N TYR A 8 -9.04 10.88 -0.50
CA TYR A 8 -10.29 11.33 -1.08
C TYR A 8 -10.25 12.85 -1.31
N GLN A 9 -9.88 13.25 -2.51
CA GLN A 9 -9.54 14.64 -2.85
C GLN A 9 -10.67 15.65 -2.60
N LYS A 10 -11.94 15.22 -2.65
CA LYS A 10 -13.09 16.13 -2.53
C LYS A 10 -13.24 16.76 -1.14
N ASP A 11 -12.69 16.11 -0.12
CA ASP A 11 -12.79 16.54 1.28
C ASP A 11 -11.51 17.27 1.77
N LEU A 12 -10.57 17.53 0.85
CA LEU A 12 -9.28 18.15 1.17
C LEU A 12 -9.20 19.57 0.61
N ASP A 13 -8.63 20.47 1.39
CA ASP A 13 -8.31 21.83 0.96
C ASP A 13 -7.01 21.89 0.12
N ASN A 14 -6.71 23.08 -0.38
CA ASN A 14 -5.51 23.28 -1.21
C ASN A 14 -4.22 23.05 -0.43
N ALA A 15 -4.18 23.39 0.87
CA ALA A 15 -2.98 23.22 1.69
C ALA A 15 -2.66 21.73 1.89
N ALA A 16 -3.66 20.92 2.19
CA ALA A 16 -3.51 19.47 2.28
C ALA A 16 -3.12 18.85 0.92
N MET A 17 -3.72 19.31 -0.18
CA MET A 17 -3.37 18.84 -1.52
C MET A 17 -1.92 19.18 -1.92
N ASP A 18 -1.44 20.38 -1.59
CA ASP A 18 -0.06 20.79 -1.84
C ASP A 18 0.93 19.99 -0.95
N CYS A 19 0.57 19.74 0.30
CA CYS A 19 1.31 18.87 1.21
C CYS A 19 1.41 17.45 0.64
N TYR A 20 0.30 16.84 0.24
CA TYR A 20 0.31 15.50 -0.38
C TYR A 20 1.22 15.45 -1.61
N GLN A 21 1.09 16.46 -2.50
CA GLN A 21 1.92 16.55 -3.70
C GLN A 21 3.41 16.69 -3.35
N ALA A 22 3.74 17.41 -2.28
CA ALA A 22 5.12 17.61 -1.85
C ALA A 22 5.75 16.29 -1.40
N TYR A 23 5.05 15.49 -0.59
CA TYR A 23 5.56 14.18 -0.12
C TYR A 23 5.59 13.14 -1.24
N TYR A 24 4.58 13.08 -2.09
CA TYR A 24 4.57 12.20 -3.27
C TYR A 24 5.74 12.50 -4.23
N CYS A 25 5.98 13.78 -4.52
CA CYS A 25 7.11 14.19 -5.35
C CYS A 25 8.46 14.06 -4.62
N GLY A 26 8.49 14.23 -3.29
CA GLY A 26 9.66 14.02 -2.46
C GLY A 26 10.09 12.55 -2.47
N LEU A 27 9.14 11.61 -2.27
CA LEU A 27 9.40 10.17 -2.37
C LEU A 27 9.89 9.79 -3.78
N CYS A 28 9.26 10.31 -4.83
CA CYS A 28 9.71 10.12 -6.22
C CYS A 28 11.16 10.62 -6.42
N GLN A 29 11.52 11.76 -5.81
CA GLN A 29 12.88 12.28 -5.85
C GLN A 29 13.87 11.38 -5.10
N SER A 30 13.53 10.92 -3.90
CA SER A 30 14.36 10.01 -3.10
C SER A 30 14.61 8.69 -3.85
N LEU A 31 13.57 8.08 -4.42
CA LEU A 31 13.69 6.90 -5.28
C LEU A 31 14.65 7.13 -6.45
N GLY A 32 14.47 8.25 -7.16
CA GLY A 32 15.31 8.54 -8.33
C GLY A 32 16.76 8.87 -7.98
N ARG A 33 17.00 9.57 -6.87
CA ARG A 33 18.33 9.95 -6.39
C ARG A 33 19.12 8.73 -5.89
N LYS A 34 18.47 7.86 -5.11
CA LYS A 34 19.12 6.70 -4.48
C LYS A 34 19.24 5.50 -5.44
N TYR A 35 18.23 5.27 -6.29
CA TYR A 35 18.03 3.99 -6.99
C TYR A 35 17.75 4.13 -8.49
N GLY A 36 17.70 5.35 -9.02
CA GLY A 36 17.52 5.60 -10.46
C GLY A 36 16.07 5.50 -10.94
N THR A 37 15.93 5.44 -12.28
CA THR A 37 14.61 5.54 -12.93
C THR A 37 13.72 4.32 -12.70
N ALA A 38 14.30 3.13 -12.62
CA ALA A 38 13.55 1.89 -12.38
C ALA A 38 12.80 1.94 -11.04
N ALA A 39 13.45 2.44 -9.99
CA ALA A 39 12.83 2.59 -8.68
C ALA A 39 11.66 3.61 -8.68
N ARG A 40 11.73 4.66 -9.51
CA ARG A 40 10.61 5.62 -9.66
C ARG A 40 9.35 4.97 -10.21
N MET A 41 9.46 3.90 -10.98
CA MET A 41 8.30 3.17 -11.51
C MET A 41 7.55 2.41 -10.42
N ALA A 42 8.20 2.17 -9.28
CA ALA A 42 7.59 1.56 -8.10
C ALA A 42 6.95 2.57 -7.12
N LEU A 43 6.96 3.88 -7.46
CA LEU A 43 6.32 4.90 -6.64
C LEU A 43 4.85 4.54 -6.37
N SER A 44 4.45 4.49 -5.11
CA SER A 44 3.10 4.11 -4.71
C SER A 44 2.49 5.13 -3.74
N TYR A 45 1.17 5.14 -3.70
CA TYR A 45 0.41 5.93 -2.73
C TYR A 45 0.58 5.39 -1.31
N ASP A 46 0.66 4.07 -1.17
CA ASP A 46 0.81 3.39 0.11
C ASP A 46 2.12 3.79 0.81
N MET A 47 3.22 3.86 0.06
CA MET A 47 4.50 4.30 0.62
C MET A 47 4.59 5.83 0.81
N THR A 48 3.82 6.60 0.05
CA THR A 48 3.64 8.04 0.32
C THR A 48 2.89 8.24 1.64
N PHE A 49 1.86 7.43 1.91
CA PHE A 49 1.16 7.43 3.19
C PHE A 49 2.09 7.06 4.35
N ALA A 50 2.95 6.05 4.19
CA ALA A 50 3.94 5.69 5.21
C ALA A 50 4.92 6.84 5.51
N ALA A 51 5.43 7.52 4.48
CA ALA A 51 6.30 8.68 4.64
C ALA A 51 5.59 9.84 5.37
N LEU A 52 4.34 10.13 5.01
CA LEU A 52 3.51 11.14 5.68
C LEU A 52 3.27 10.79 7.15
N LEU A 53 2.87 9.55 7.44
CA LEU A 53 2.59 9.07 8.79
C LEU A 53 3.80 9.23 9.71
N LEU A 54 4.95 8.74 9.26
CA LEU A 54 6.18 8.80 10.04
C LEU A 54 6.68 10.23 10.20
N THR A 55 6.52 11.07 9.18
CA THR A 55 6.86 12.50 9.29
C THR A 55 5.96 13.22 10.29
N ALA A 56 4.64 13.01 10.22
CA ALA A 56 3.70 13.63 11.15
C ALA A 56 3.91 13.18 12.61
N LEU A 57 4.37 11.94 12.81
CA LEU A 57 4.61 11.38 14.13
C LEU A 57 5.93 11.85 14.75
N TYR A 58 7.01 11.91 13.96
CA TYR A 58 8.37 12.13 14.46
C TYR A 58 8.93 13.53 14.19
N ASP A 59 8.23 14.35 13.42
CA ASP A 59 8.58 15.73 13.07
C ASP A 59 10.06 15.93 12.70
N PRO A 60 10.59 15.18 11.70
CA PRO A 60 11.98 15.29 11.31
C PRO A 60 12.24 16.59 10.56
N PRO A 61 13.48 17.12 10.58
CA PRO A 61 13.88 18.21 9.69
C PRO A 61 13.58 17.87 8.24
N THR A 62 12.68 18.65 7.62
CA THR A 62 12.21 18.41 6.25
C THR A 62 12.72 19.48 5.30
N GLN A 63 13.39 19.06 4.24
CA GLN A 63 13.85 19.94 3.17
C GLN A 63 12.73 20.13 2.14
N ILE A 64 12.27 21.38 2.01
CA ILE A 64 11.29 21.75 0.99
C ILE A 64 12.03 22.34 -0.20
N SER A 65 11.78 21.82 -1.37
CA SER A 65 12.35 22.30 -2.63
C SER A 65 11.28 22.38 -3.73
N GLN A 66 11.60 23.08 -4.81
CA GLN A 66 10.75 23.15 -5.99
C GLN A 66 11.49 22.55 -7.17
N GLY A 67 10.79 21.79 -8.01
CA GLY A 67 11.46 21.22 -9.18
C GLY A 67 10.52 20.71 -10.26
N ARG A 68 11.06 20.58 -11.45
CA ARG A 68 10.39 19.95 -12.59
C ARG A 68 10.71 18.46 -12.60
N CYS A 69 9.83 17.65 -13.15
CA CYS A 69 10.06 16.22 -13.34
C CYS A 69 9.73 15.80 -14.77
N ALA A 70 10.29 14.66 -15.20
CA ALA A 70 10.09 14.16 -16.56
C ALA A 70 8.59 13.96 -16.93
N PRO A 71 7.71 13.41 -16.07
CA PRO A 71 6.28 13.33 -16.37
C PRO A 71 5.56 14.69 -16.43
N HIS A 72 6.11 15.74 -15.81
CA HIS A 72 5.49 17.07 -15.75
C HIS A 72 6.51 18.17 -16.02
N PRO A 73 7.09 18.24 -17.24
CA PRO A 73 8.23 19.14 -17.55
C PRO A 73 7.84 20.62 -17.52
N LEU A 74 6.57 20.94 -17.73
CA LEU A 74 6.06 22.31 -17.79
C LEU A 74 5.60 22.86 -16.43
N ARG A 75 5.52 22.00 -15.39
CA ARG A 75 5.05 22.42 -14.06
C ARG A 75 6.13 22.22 -13.02
N THR A 76 6.38 23.24 -12.23
CA THR A 76 7.18 23.14 -11.01
C THR A 76 6.30 22.53 -9.91
N ARG A 77 6.83 21.56 -9.19
CA ARG A 77 6.14 20.84 -8.10
C ARG A 77 6.91 20.98 -6.81
N PRO A 78 6.24 21.17 -5.67
CA PRO A 78 6.88 21.12 -4.36
C PRO A 78 7.38 19.68 -4.07
N ARG A 79 8.45 19.58 -3.32
CA ARG A 79 9.06 18.31 -2.89
C ARG A 79 9.49 18.43 -1.44
N ALA A 80 8.97 17.56 -0.60
CA ALA A 80 9.36 17.42 0.80
C ALA A 80 10.24 16.19 0.94
N VAL A 81 11.48 16.37 1.38
CA VAL A 81 12.45 15.28 1.55
C VAL A 81 12.99 15.30 2.97
N ASN A 82 12.91 14.15 3.65
CA ASN A 82 13.44 13.92 4.98
C ASN A 82 13.86 12.46 5.15
N GLU A 83 14.28 12.07 6.34
CA GLU A 83 14.70 10.69 6.62
C GLU A 83 13.60 9.66 6.34
N PHE A 84 12.31 10.00 6.52
CA PHE A 84 11.21 9.05 6.30
C PHE A 84 10.79 8.95 4.83
N THR A 85 11.00 9.98 4.01
CA THR A 85 10.88 9.84 2.56
C THR A 85 12.02 8.98 1.99
N ASP A 86 13.21 9.07 2.58
CA ASP A 86 14.35 8.22 2.22
C ASP A 86 14.15 6.77 2.70
N TYR A 87 13.62 6.58 3.91
CA TYR A 87 13.21 5.26 4.43
C TYR A 87 12.11 4.61 3.58
N ALA A 88 11.06 5.38 3.25
CA ALA A 88 9.98 4.89 2.40
C ALA A 88 10.49 4.51 1.00
N ALA A 89 11.50 5.23 0.46
CA ALA A 89 12.15 4.84 -0.78
C ALA A 89 12.90 3.51 -0.65
N ASP A 90 13.61 3.27 0.46
CA ASP A 90 14.29 2.01 0.74
C ASP A 90 13.30 0.84 0.78
N MET A 91 12.22 1.00 1.54
CA MET A 91 11.17 -0.03 1.65
C MET A 91 10.43 -0.24 0.31
N THR A 92 10.19 0.83 -0.46
CA THR A 92 9.61 0.73 -1.81
C THR A 92 10.44 -0.18 -2.71
N VAL A 93 11.77 -0.03 -2.69
CA VAL A 93 12.68 -0.84 -3.51
C VAL A 93 12.63 -2.31 -3.11
N VAL A 94 12.64 -2.62 -1.81
CA VAL A 94 12.55 -4.01 -1.33
C VAL A 94 11.23 -4.65 -1.73
N LEU A 95 10.11 -3.97 -1.46
CA LEU A 95 8.77 -4.47 -1.79
C LEU A 95 8.57 -4.63 -3.30
N ALA A 96 9.05 -3.66 -4.10
CA ALA A 96 8.95 -3.72 -5.55
C ALA A 96 9.79 -4.85 -6.14
N TYR A 97 10.97 -5.13 -5.60
CA TYR A 97 11.79 -6.24 -6.03
C TYR A 97 11.04 -7.57 -5.91
N TYR A 98 10.49 -7.86 -4.74
CA TYR A 98 9.74 -9.10 -4.53
C TYR A 98 8.47 -9.16 -5.38
N ASN A 99 7.73 -8.06 -5.50
CA ASN A 99 6.54 -8.01 -6.36
C ASN A 99 6.88 -8.24 -7.84
N TYR A 100 8.01 -7.73 -8.33
CA TYR A 100 8.44 -7.97 -9.71
C TYR A 100 8.91 -9.41 -9.94
N LEU A 101 9.48 -10.07 -8.94
CA LEU A 101 9.82 -11.49 -9.01
C LEU A 101 8.57 -12.35 -9.05
N ASP A 102 7.58 -12.04 -8.22
CA ASP A 102 6.29 -12.71 -8.18
C ASP A 102 5.55 -12.58 -9.53
N ASP A 103 5.40 -11.36 -10.06
CA ASP A 103 4.88 -11.11 -11.41
C ASP A 103 5.62 -11.88 -12.52
N TRP A 104 6.93 -12.12 -12.33
CA TRP A 104 7.69 -12.92 -13.27
C TRP A 104 7.42 -14.42 -13.11
N GLN A 105 7.30 -14.92 -11.90
CA GLN A 105 7.02 -16.33 -11.65
C GLN A 105 5.62 -16.72 -12.16
N ASP A 106 4.63 -15.85 -11.95
CA ASP A 106 3.24 -16.10 -12.34
C ASP A 106 2.99 -15.92 -13.84
N ASP A 107 3.39 -14.79 -14.39
CA ASP A 107 3.03 -14.36 -15.75
C ASP A 107 4.17 -14.48 -16.77
N HIS A 108 5.38 -14.85 -16.35
CA HIS A 108 6.62 -14.89 -17.15
C HIS A 108 6.91 -13.58 -17.91
N LYS A 109 6.51 -12.43 -17.37
CA LYS A 109 6.70 -11.10 -17.95
C LYS A 109 8.18 -10.68 -17.87
N ARG A 110 8.95 -10.83 -18.95
CA ARG A 110 10.39 -10.48 -19.01
C ARG A 110 10.68 -9.04 -18.57
N SER A 111 9.76 -8.10 -18.79
CA SER A 111 9.90 -6.72 -18.34
C SER A 111 9.97 -6.61 -16.82
N ARG A 112 9.23 -7.45 -16.09
CA ARG A 112 9.24 -7.49 -14.62
C ARG A 112 10.56 -8.03 -14.09
N LEU A 113 11.06 -9.11 -14.69
CA LEU A 113 12.40 -9.64 -14.37
C LEU A 113 13.50 -8.59 -14.59
N GLN A 114 13.41 -7.80 -15.68
CA GLN A 114 14.38 -6.73 -15.92
C GLN A 114 14.32 -5.64 -14.84
N LEU A 115 13.13 -5.26 -14.40
CA LEU A 115 12.96 -4.28 -13.31
C LEU A 115 13.51 -4.83 -11.99
N ALA A 116 13.23 -6.10 -11.65
CA ALA A 116 13.79 -6.76 -10.48
C ALA A 116 15.33 -6.73 -10.51
N LYS A 117 15.95 -7.14 -11.62
CA LYS A 117 17.41 -7.10 -11.80
C LYS A 117 18.04 -5.70 -11.67
N GLN A 118 17.29 -4.64 -11.98
CA GLN A 118 17.80 -3.28 -11.80
C GLN A 118 17.74 -2.84 -10.31
N LEU A 119 16.83 -3.40 -9.51
CA LEU A 119 16.71 -3.11 -8.09
C LEU A 119 17.65 -3.99 -7.23
N GLU A 120 17.93 -5.20 -7.66
CA GLU A 120 18.71 -6.22 -6.93
C GLU A 120 20.04 -5.70 -6.35
N PRO A 121 20.90 -4.93 -7.09
CA PRO A 121 22.17 -4.45 -6.55
C PRO A 121 22.07 -3.55 -5.33
N HIS A 122 20.87 -2.97 -5.08
CA HIS A 122 20.64 -2.06 -3.96
C HIS A 122 20.22 -2.78 -2.69
N LEU A 123 19.70 -4.01 -2.78
CA LEU A 123 19.07 -4.73 -1.66
C LEU A 123 20.04 -5.00 -0.51
N GLU A 124 21.29 -5.34 -0.80
CA GLU A 124 22.26 -5.64 0.24
C GLU A 124 22.55 -4.43 1.13
N ASN A 125 22.65 -3.24 0.53
CA ASN A 125 22.86 -2.00 1.29
C ASN A 125 21.62 -1.65 2.13
N ILE A 126 20.42 -1.84 1.57
CA ILE A 126 19.14 -1.60 2.29
C ILE A 126 19.02 -2.61 3.44
N ARG A 127 19.37 -3.89 3.24
CA ARG A 127 19.34 -4.92 4.28
C ARG A 127 20.29 -4.60 5.43
N ARG A 128 21.47 -4.06 5.16
CA ARG A 128 22.42 -3.63 6.20
C ARG A 128 21.89 -2.47 7.02
N GLN A 129 21.18 -1.56 6.38
CA GLN A 129 20.59 -0.38 7.04
C GLN A 129 19.32 -0.73 7.81
N TRP A 130 18.47 -1.61 7.27
CA TRP A 130 17.14 -1.97 7.77
C TRP A 130 16.98 -3.50 7.91
N PRO A 131 17.83 -4.18 8.71
CA PRO A 131 17.85 -5.65 8.76
C PRO A 131 16.52 -6.24 9.23
N ARG A 132 15.90 -5.65 10.26
CA ARG A 132 14.64 -6.12 10.84
C ARG A 132 13.48 -6.06 9.83
N GLN A 133 13.37 -4.95 9.09
CA GLN A 133 12.33 -4.78 8.08
C GLN A 133 12.51 -5.73 6.90
N CYS A 134 13.73 -5.82 6.39
CA CYS A 134 14.04 -6.71 5.26
C CYS A 134 13.82 -8.18 5.61
N GLU A 135 14.19 -8.60 6.82
CA GLU A 135 13.94 -9.96 7.31
C GLU A 135 12.44 -10.23 7.46
N ALA A 136 11.69 -9.28 8.04
CA ALA A 136 10.24 -9.42 8.16
C ALA A 136 9.56 -9.51 6.78
N ILE A 137 9.96 -8.67 5.82
CA ILE A 137 9.44 -8.71 4.45
C ILE A 137 9.69 -10.08 3.83
N HIS A 138 10.95 -10.56 3.85
CA HIS A 138 11.31 -11.84 3.26
C HIS A 138 10.56 -13.01 3.89
N THR A 139 10.63 -13.14 5.23
CA THR A 139 9.99 -14.24 5.95
C THR A 139 8.48 -14.27 5.76
N LYS A 140 7.83 -13.09 5.75
CA LYS A 140 6.38 -13.01 5.64
C LYS A 140 5.88 -13.20 4.21
N LEU A 141 6.63 -12.81 3.20
CA LEU A 141 6.34 -13.17 1.82
C LEU A 141 6.51 -14.67 1.58
N ASP A 142 7.54 -15.30 2.14
CA ASP A 142 7.71 -16.76 2.05
C ASP A 142 6.58 -17.53 2.75
N GLU A 143 6.09 -17.01 3.89
CA GLU A 143 4.92 -17.56 4.58
C GLU A 143 3.67 -17.43 3.72
N LEU A 144 3.43 -16.25 3.15
CA LEU A 144 2.30 -15.98 2.27
C LEU A 144 2.31 -16.89 1.05
N ASN A 145 3.44 -16.99 0.35
CA ASN A 145 3.61 -17.84 -0.82
C ASN A 145 3.34 -19.32 -0.50
N ARG A 146 3.73 -19.81 0.69
CA ARG A 146 3.40 -21.17 1.12
C ARG A 146 1.90 -21.37 1.35
N LEU A 147 1.23 -20.41 1.98
CA LEU A 147 -0.23 -20.46 2.20
C LEU A 147 -0.98 -20.45 0.86
N GLU A 148 -0.59 -19.57 -0.07
CA GLU A 148 -1.21 -19.47 -1.40
C GLU A 148 -0.98 -20.72 -2.25
N SER A 149 0.25 -21.24 -2.27
CA SER A 149 0.60 -22.50 -2.97
C SER A 149 -0.13 -23.71 -2.41
N ALA A 150 -0.46 -23.70 -1.11
CA ALA A 150 -1.28 -24.73 -0.46
C ALA A 150 -2.78 -24.53 -0.68
N ASN A 151 -3.19 -23.49 -1.43
CA ASN A 151 -4.59 -23.08 -1.61
C ASN A 151 -5.32 -22.90 -0.25
N SER A 152 -4.66 -22.24 0.70
CA SER A 152 -5.22 -22.00 2.02
C SER A 152 -6.54 -21.21 1.94
N THR A 153 -7.54 -21.66 2.70
CA THR A 153 -8.81 -20.93 2.89
C THR A 153 -8.84 -20.13 4.19
N ASP A 154 -7.74 -20.13 4.95
CA ASP A 154 -7.59 -19.40 6.20
C ASP A 154 -7.26 -17.92 5.88
N LEU A 155 -8.31 -17.10 5.79
CA LEU A 155 -8.19 -15.68 5.53
C LEU A 155 -7.42 -14.94 6.63
N ASP A 156 -7.52 -15.37 7.87
CA ASP A 156 -6.82 -14.74 8.99
C ASP A 156 -5.32 -14.99 8.89
N ALA A 157 -4.89 -16.20 8.55
CA ALA A 157 -3.48 -16.51 8.33
C ALA A 157 -2.90 -15.71 7.16
N LEU A 158 -3.61 -15.64 6.04
CA LEU A 158 -3.21 -14.88 4.84
C LEU A 158 -3.10 -13.37 5.15
N CYS A 159 -4.13 -12.77 5.75
CA CYS A 159 -4.13 -11.36 6.15
C CYS A 159 -3.04 -11.06 7.17
N ASN A 160 -2.79 -11.97 8.14
CA ASN A 160 -1.76 -11.81 9.15
C ASN A 160 -0.34 -11.87 8.57
N ALA A 161 -0.09 -12.71 7.58
CA ALA A 161 1.22 -12.79 6.92
C ALA A 161 1.55 -11.45 6.24
N PHE A 162 0.68 -10.96 5.35
CA PHE A 162 0.89 -9.68 4.68
C PHE A 162 0.81 -8.48 5.64
N GLY A 163 -0.10 -8.54 6.61
CA GLY A 163 -0.23 -7.52 7.65
C GLY A 163 1.02 -7.38 8.51
N ALA A 164 1.64 -8.49 8.91
CA ALA A 164 2.86 -8.47 9.72
C ALA A 164 4.06 -7.85 8.97
N LEU A 165 4.16 -8.12 7.66
CA LEU A 165 5.13 -7.48 6.78
C LEU A 165 4.97 -5.96 6.82
N LEU A 166 3.75 -5.47 6.59
CA LEU A 166 3.49 -4.03 6.54
C LEU A 166 3.61 -3.38 7.93
N GLY A 167 3.28 -4.12 8.99
CA GLY A 167 3.54 -3.71 10.38
C GLY A 167 5.01 -3.44 10.66
N ALA A 168 5.92 -4.29 10.15
CA ALA A 168 7.35 -4.06 10.25
C ALA A 168 7.82 -2.84 9.45
N VAL A 169 7.26 -2.64 8.26
CA VAL A 169 7.55 -1.46 7.41
C VAL A 169 7.08 -0.16 8.08
N PHE A 170 5.94 -0.15 8.76
CA PHE A 170 5.42 1.06 9.42
C PHE A 170 6.14 1.38 10.73
N SER A 171 6.90 0.44 11.30
CA SER A 171 7.65 0.62 12.54
C SER A 171 9.17 0.64 12.27
N PRO A 172 9.74 1.75 11.75
CA PRO A 172 11.18 1.85 11.44
C PRO A 172 12.07 1.85 12.67
N ARG A 173 11.56 2.29 13.81
CA ARG A 173 12.25 2.42 15.10
C ARG A 173 11.66 1.45 16.12
N GLU A 174 12.43 1.10 17.15
CA GLU A 174 11.96 0.35 18.32
C GLU A 174 11.82 1.33 19.49
N ASP A 175 10.67 1.97 19.57
CA ASP A 175 10.37 3.01 20.55
C ASP A 175 8.94 2.87 21.11
N PHE A 176 8.49 3.87 21.86
CA PHE A 176 7.17 3.89 22.48
C PHE A 176 6.01 3.74 21.47
N TRP A 177 6.18 4.23 20.23
CA TRP A 177 5.15 4.21 19.20
C TRP A 177 5.13 2.92 18.38
N SER A 178 6.20 2.12 18.47
CA SER A 178 6.37 0.89 17.70
C SER A 178 5.18 -0.08 17.81
N PRO A 179 4.58 -0.33 18.98
CA PRO A 179 3.41 -1.21 19.08
C PRO A 179 2.21 -0.70 18.29
N ALA A 180 1.88 0.60 18.41
CA ALA A 180 0.76 1.21 17.69
C ALA A 180 1.00 1.22 16.17
N LEU A 181 2.20 1.63 15.72
CA LEU A 181 2.59 1.61 14.31
C LEU A 181 2.54 0.20 13.72
N THR A 182 3.02 -0.80 14.46
CA THR A 182 2.99 -2.21 14.02
C THR A 182 1.55 -2.70 13.85
N GLN A 183 0.67 -2.45 14.81
CA GLN A 183 -0.73 -2.90 14.70
C GLN A 183 -1.50 -2.12 13.64
N MET A 184 -1.25 -0.82 13.50
CA MET A 184 -1.78 0.01 12.41
C MET A 184 -1.37 -0.56 11.05
N GLY A 185 -0.07 -0.84 10.86
CA GLY A 185 0.45 -1.44 9.64
C GLY A 185 -0.11 -2.84 9.38
N ARG A 186 -0.34 -3.64 10.42
CA ARG A 186 -0.99 -4.96 10.30
C ARG A 186 -2.41 -4.83 9.76
N GLY A 187 -3.21 -3.95 10.32
CA GLY A 187 -4.57 -3.71 9.84
C GLY A 187 -4.60 -3.21 8.40
N LEU A 188 -3.75 -2.23 8.08
CA LEU A 188 -3.68 -1.70 6.72
C LEU A 188 -3.16 -2.74 5.71
N GLY A 189 -2.19 -3.58 6.10
CA GLY A 189 -1.70 -4.67 5.26
C GLY A 189 -2.77 -5.73 4.97
N GLY A 190 -3.51 -6.16 5.99
CA GLY A 190 -4.64 -7.07 5.82
C GLY A 190 -5.72 -6.48 4.90
N PHE A 191 -6.00 -5.17 5.04
CA PHE A 191 -6.90 -4.45 4.14
C PHE A 191 -6.39 -4.46 2.68
N ILE A 192 -5.12 -4.14 2.45
CA ILE A 192 -4.52 -4.13 1.10
C ILE A 192 -4.60 -5.52 0.48
N TYR A 193 -4.26 -6.56 1.22
CA TYR A 193 -4.31 -7.95 0.75
C TYR A 193 -5.73 -8.37 0.33
N LEU A 194 -6.72 -8.07 1.18
CA LEU A 194 -8.13 -8.37 0.87
C LEU A 194 -8.67 -7.52 -0.29
N MET A 195 -8.24 -6.26 -0.40
CA MET A 195 -8.64 -5.40 -1.52
C MET A 195 -8.09 -5.91 -2.84
N ASP A 196 -6.87 -6.38 -2.86
CA ASP A 196 -6.23 -6.99 -4.04
C ASP A 196 -6.98 -8.25 -4.46
N ALA A 197 -7.21 -9.17 -3.51
CA ALA A 197 -8.01 -10.37 -3.75
C ALA A 197 -9.44 -10.03 -4.23
N TYR A 198 -10.06 -8.98 -3.69
CA TYR A 198 -11.38 -8.53 -4.11
C TYR A 198 -11.37 -7.95 -5.52
N ASP A 199 -10.38 -7.12 -5.88
CA ASP A 199 -10.26 -6.49 -7.20
C ASP A 199 -9.97 -7.55 -8.28
N ASP A 200 -9.02 -8.44 -8.02
CA ASP A 200 -8.55 -9.44 -8.97
C ASP A 200 -9.40 -10.73 -9.03
N LEU A 201 -10.37 -10.95 -8.14
CA LEU A 201 -11.15 -12.20 -8.04
C LEU A 201 -11.66 -12.72 -9.38
N LYS A 202 -12.19 -11.85 -10.24
CA LYS A 202 -12.73 -12.24 -11.56
C LYS A 202 -11.64 -12.65 -12.54
N LYS A 203 -10.49 -11.99 -12.47
CA LYS A 203 -9.32 -12.26 -13.31
C LYS A 203 -8.70 -13.60 -12.89
N ASP A 204 -8.44 -13.77 -11.58
CA ASP A 204 -7.80 -14.96 -11.02
C ASP A 204 -8.65 -16.21 -11.24
N THR A 205 -9.96 -16.13 -10.99
CA THR A 205 -10.90 -17.24 -11.29
C THR A 205 -10.84 -17.65 -12.77
N ARG A 206 -10.70 -16.69 -13.69
CA ARG A 206 -10.62 -16.97 -15.12
C ARG A 206 -9.32 -17.63 -15.53
N HIS A 207 -8.20 -17.27 -14.87
CA HIS A 207 -6.88 -17.81 -15.15
C HIS A 207 -6.58 -19.09 -14.36
N GLY A 208 -7.43 -19.44 -13.38
CA GLY A 208 -7.16 -20.55 -12.47
C GLY A 208 -6.06 -20.25 -11.44
N SER A 209 -5.78 -18.98 -11.21
CA SER A 209 -4.81 -18.51 -10.22
C SER A 209 -5.45 -18.52 -8.83
N PHE A 210 -4.60 -18.63 -7.78
CA PHE A 210 -5.05 -18.51 -6.39
C PHE A 210 -5.72 -17.15 -6.15
N ASN A 211 -6.79 -17.17 -5.35
CA ASN A 211 -7.39 -15.95 -4.83
C ASN A 211 -8.00 -16.23 -3.44
N ALA A 212 -7.60 -15.46 -2.45
CA ALA A 212 -8.01 -15.64 -1.06
C ALA A 212 -9.54 -15.62 -0.85
N LEU A 213 -10.28 -14.90 -1.67
CA LEU A 213 -11.75 -14.79 -1.58
C LEU A 213 -12.50 -15.85 -2.41
N ALA A 214 -11.80 -16.72 -3.15
CA ALA A 214 -12.45 -17.71 -4.03
C ALA A 214 -13.35 -18.68 -3.25
N ALA A 215 -12.87 -19.25 -2.14
CA ALA A 215 -13.66 -20.14 -1.29
C ALA A 215 -14.88 -19.41 -0.66
N THR A 216 -14.68 -18.18 -0.20
CA THR A 216 -15.76 -17.31 0.28
C THR A 216 -16.80 -17.09 -0.80
N LYS A 217 -16.39 -16.75 -2.02
CA LYS A 217 -17.32 -16.55 -3.15
C LYS A 217 -18.07 -17.82 -3.48
N GLN A 218 -17.42 -18.97 -3.44
CA GLN A 218 -18.06 -20.28 -3.68
C GLN A 218 -19.13 -20.59 -2.62
N ALA A 219 -18.86 -20.30 -1.34
CA ALA A 219 -19.81 -20.53 -0.25
C ALA A 219 -21.10 -19.71 -0.39
N PHE A 220 -21.02 -18.49 -0.95
CA PHE A 220 -22.20 -17.66 -1.23
C PHE A 220 -22.90 -18.00 -2.57
N GLY A 221 -22.28 -18.76 -3.46
CA GLY A 221 -22.86 -19.20 -4.71
C GLY A 221 -23.44 -18.03 -5.54
N SER A 222 -24.76 -18.04 -5.77
CA SER A 222 -25.49 -16.99 -6.49
C SER A 222 -25.84 -15.76 -5.62
N ASP A 223 -25.70 -15.84 -4.30
CA ASP A 223 -25.95 -14.71 -3.39
C ASP A 223 -24.80 -13.68 -3.48
N THR A 224 -24.90 -12.84 -4.49
CA THR A 224 -23.94 -11.77 -4.71
C THR A 224 -24.02 -10.70 -3.62
N ALA A 225 -25.21 -10.43 -3.08
CA ALA A 225 -25.37 -9.39 -2.05
C ALA A 225 -24.74 -9.83 -0.72
N GLY A 226 -24.93 -11.07 -0.31
CA GLY A 226 -24.30 -11.66 0.87
C GLY A 226 -22.78 -11.69 0.74
N PHE A 227 -22.25 -12.10 -0.42
CA PHE A 227 -20.81 -12.04 -0.68
C PHE A 227 -20.24 -10.63 -0.56
N GLU A 228 -20.88 -9.62 -1.16
CA GLU A 228 -20.45 -8.22 -1.08
C GLU A 228 -20.48 -7.69 0.37
N ALA A 229 -21.52 -8.07 1.14
CA ALA A 229 -21.63 -7.71 2.55
C ALA A 229 -20.47 -8.32 3.36
N ARG A 230 -20.14 -9.60 3.10
CA ARG A 230 -19.04 -10.30 3.78
C ARG A 230 -17.68 -9.67 3.43
N CYS A 231 -17.42 -9.36 2.16
CA CYS A 231 -16.18 -8.67 1.77
C CYS A 231 -16.03 -7.33 2.49
N ARG A 232 -17.13 -6.53 2.55
CA ARG A 232 -17.11 -5.25 3.27
C ARG A 232 -16.84 -5.43 4.76
N GLU A 233 -17.43 -6.44 5.39
CA GLU A 233 -17.20 -6.77 6.80
C GLU A 233 -15.71 -7.08 7.05
N LEU A 234 -15.11 -7.97 6.28
CA LEU A 234 -13.70 -8.33 6.38
C LEU A 234 -12.79 -7.10 6.22
N LEU A 235 -13.03 -6.28 5.21
CA LEU A 235 -12.28 -5.02 5.02
C LEU A 235 -12.47 -4.05 6.18
N THR A 236 -13.69 -3.98 6.75
CA THR A 236 -13.98 -3.12 7.89
C THR A 236 -13.23 -3.58 9.14
N GLN A 237 -13.13 -4.88 9.38
CA GLN A 237 -12.37 -5.43 10.51
C GLN A 237 -10.89 -5.03 10.43
N GLN A 238 -10.27 -5.13 9.25
CA GLN A 238 -8.89 -4.74 9.05
C GLN A 238 -8.68 -3.23 9.25
N MET A 239 -9.57 -2.41 8.68
CA MET A 239 -9.48 -0.95 8.85
C MET A 239 -9.81 -0.50 10.27
N ALA A 240 -10.64 -1.24 11.02
CA ALA A 240 -10.88 -0.95 12.43
C ALA A 240 -9.60 -1.11 13.26
N LEU A 241 -8.82 -2.19 13.02
CA LEU A 241 -7.52 -2.37 13.67
C LEU A 241 -6.56 -1.22 13.31
N CYS A 242 -6.50 -0.84 12.03
CA CYS A 242 -5.68 0.29 11.57
C CYS A 242 -6.09 1.59 12.26
N ALA A 243 -7.38 1.95 12.22
CA ALA A 243 -7.90 3.21 12.75
C ALA A 243 -7.74 3.30 14.27
N GLN A 244 -8.04 2.22 15.02
CA GLN A 244 -7.87 2.20 16.48
C GLN A 244 -6.43 2.51 16.89
N ASN A 245 -5.45 1.97 16.18
CA ASN A 245 -4.05 2.20 16.50
C ASN A 245 -3.55 3.56 15.98
N PHE A 246 -4.12 4.06 14.88
CA PHE A 246 -3.87 5.44 14.42
C PHE A 246 -4.28 6.48 15.45
N GLU A 247 -5.45 6.32 16.10
CA GLU A 247 -5.94 7.25 17.13
C GLU A 247 -5.10 7.24 18.43
N LEU A 248 -4.20 6.27 18.61
CA LEU A 248 -3.23 6.26 19.72
C LEU A 248 -1.99 7.13 19.43
N LEU A 249 -1.77 7.53 18.18
CA LEU A 249 -0.62 8.34 17.79
C LEU A 249 -0.89 9.82 18.03
N PRO A 250 0.08 10.63 18.50
CA PRO A 250 -0.10 12.05 18.81
C PRO A 250 -0.10 12.93 17.56
N ILE A 251 -0.88 12.54 16.56
CA ILE A 251 -0.94 13.26 15.28
C ILE A 251 -1.99 14.36 15.37
N LEU A 252 -1.57 15.60 15.13
CA LEU A 252 -2.44 16.78 15.17
C LEU A 252 -3.36 16.79 13.95
N LYS A 253 -4.67 16.71 14.17
CA LYS A 253 -5.69 16.58 13.10
C LYS A 253 -5.90 17.87 12.28
N ASP A 254 -5.51 19.02 12.80
CA ASP A 254 -5.61 20.33 12.16
C ASP A 254 -4.38 20.70 11.29
N THR A 255 -3.34 19.89 11.30
CA THR A 255 -2.21 20.03 10.35
C THR A 255 -2.55 19.43 8.99
N PRO A 256 -1.94 19.92 7.88
CA PRO A 256 -2.15 19.32 6.56
C PRO A 256 -1.85 17.81 6.52
N GLU A 257 -0.77 17.37 7.18
CA GLU A 257 -0.40 15.96 7.30
C GLU A 257 -1.46 15.15 8.05
N GLY A 258 -1.94 15.67 9.19
CA GLY A 258 -2.97 15.01 9.98
C GLY A 258 -4.31 14.90 9.23
N GLN A 259 -4.71 15.96 8.53
CA GLN A 259 -5.90 15.96 7.66
C GLN A 259 -5.77 14.88 6.56
N LEU A 260 -4.60 14.77 5.90
CA LEU A 260 -4.33 13.77 4.88
C LEU A 260 -4.39 12.35 5.42
N LEU A 261 -3.77 12.10 6.55
CA LEU A 261 -3.75 10.78 7.19
C LEU A 261 -5.16 10.36 7.61
N HIS A 262 -5.90 11.25 8.27
CA HIS A 262 -7.28 11.02 8.66
C HIS A 262 -8.18 10.79 7.42
N ASN A 263 -8.09 11.66 6.41
CA ASN A 263 -8.83 11.52 5.16
C ASN A 263 -8.53 10.16 4.48
N THR A 264 -7.27 9.74 4.43
CA THR A 264 -6.88 8.47 3.82
C THR A 264 -7.54 7.28 4.52
N ILE A 265 -7.47 7.22 5.86
CA ILE A 265 -7.97 6.10 6.67
C ILE A 265 -9.50 6.04 6.66
N TYR A 266 -10.19 7.18 6.77
CA TYR A 266 -11.64 7.22 6.98
C TYR A 266 -12.46 7.46 5.71
N ALA A 267 -11.86 7.99 4.64
CA ALA A 267 -12.55 8.29 3.39
C ALA A 267 -11.86 7.68 2.16
N GLY A 268 -10.55 7.85 2.03
CA GLY A 268 -9.79 7.51 0.84
C GLY A 268 -9.83 6.03 0.48
N VAL A 269 -9.51 5.13 1.41
CA VAL A 269 -9.56 3.68 1.21
C VAL A 269 -10.96 3.20 0.85
N TRP A 270 -12.00 3.82 1.41
CA TRP A 270 -13.39 3.49 1.12
C TRP A 270 -13.87 4.01 -0.23
N SER A 271 -13.37 5.17 -0.66
CA SER A 271 -13.62 5.68 -2.02
C SER A 271 -13.02 4.76 -3.07
N LYS A 272 -11.81 4.22 -2.80
CA LYS A 272 -11.17 3.24 -3.66
C LYS A 272 -11.94 1.92 -3.70
N TYR A 273 -12.38 1.40 -2.54
CA TYR A 273 -13.27 0.22 -2.49
C TYR A 273 -14.55 0.43 -3.30
N ALA A 274 -15.22 1.58 -3.15
CA ALA A 274 -16.44 1.88 -3.89
C ALA A 274 -16.20 1.92 -5.40
N LEU A 275 -15.07 2.45 -5.86
CA LEU A 275 -14.67 2.47 -7.26
C LEU A 275 -14.47 1.04 -7.79
N VAL A 276 -13.71 0.20 -7.09
CA VAL A 276 -13.49 -1.21 -7.47
C VAL A 276 -14.82 -1.96 -7.51
N LYS A 277 -15.66 -1.80 -6.50
CA LYS A 277 -17.01 -2.40 -6.46
C LYS A 277 -17.86 -2.01 -7.66
N ALA A 278 -17.84 -0.74 -8.05
CA ALA A 278 -18.60 -0.24 -9.19
C ALA A 278 -18.17 -0.86 -10.54
N THR A 279 -16.87 -1.17 -10.69
CA THR A 279 -16.35 -1.82 -11.90
C THR A 279 -16.73 -3.30 -11.99
N ARG A 280 -17.00 -3.94 -10.86
CA ARG A 280 -17.37 -5.37 -10.76
C ARG A 280 -18.86 -5.62 -10.99
N THR A 281 -19.70 -4.63 -10.63
CA THR A 281 -21.16 -4.75 -10.81
C THR A 281 -21.51 -4.46 -12.27
N PRO A 282 -22.17 -5.38 -12.99
CA PRO A 282 -22.64 -5.10 -14.36
C PRO A 282 -23.50 -3.83 -14.33
N ARG A 283 -23.23 -2.87 -15.22
CA ARG A 283 -24.14 -1.74 -15.41
C ARG A 283 -25.50 -2.31 -15.74
N LYS A 284 -26.50 -2.11 -14.86
CA LYS A 284 -27.90 -2.37 -15.19
C LYS A 284 -28.16 -1.64 -16.51
N GLY A 285 -28.48 -2.40 -17.57
CA GLY A 285 -28.82 -1.83 -18.88
C GLY A 285 -29.84 -0.71 -18.70
N LYS A 286 -29.61 0.42 -19.38
CA LYS A 286 -30.65 1.41 -19.50
C LYS A 286 -31.87 0.69 -20.07
N PRO A 287 -33.08 0.86 -19.52
CA PRO A 287 -34.26 0.42 -20.21
C PRO A 287 -34.27 1.11 -21.60
N ASN A 288 -34.42 0.32 -22.65
CA ASN A 288 -34.65 0.86 -23.98
C ASN A 288 -35.95 1.67 -23.89
N GLU A 289 -35.86 2.98 -24.02
CA GLU A 289 -36.94 3.84 -24.42
C GLU A 289 -36.98 3.90 -25.94
#